data_cc49e86ededfe81b1d55abb391cf2fee
#
_entry.id   cc49e86ededfe81b1d55abb391cf2fee
#
_cell.length_a   1.000
_cell.length_b   1.000
_cell.length_c   1.000
_cell.angle_alpha   90.00
_cell.angle_beta   90.00
_cell.angle_gamma   90.00
#
_symmetry.space_group_name_H-M   'P 1'
#
loop_
_entity.id
_entity.type
_entity.pdbx_description
1 polymer ?
#
loop_
_entity_poly.entity_id
_entity_poly.type
_entity_poly.pdbx_seq_one_letter_code
_entity_poly.pdbx_strand_id
1 'polypeptide(L)'
;VSATFADQESAYLAGVAAAKTTKTDHVGFIGGIASDIITAFQVGFQEGVKSVNPNIKVDVQYAGSFSDAGKGKTIASAMYSGGADIIYQAAGGVGTGVFTEARVLNETKNEADKVWVIGVDRDQESEGDFKSKDGKESNFVLASTLKEVGNVVKDVSNKTKDNKFPGGEILKYDLKNSGVALARNNTSDEAWKAVETAK
;
A
#
# COMPACT_ATOMS: atom_id res chain seq x y z
N VAL A 1 -2.07 22.57 16.53
CA VAL A 1 -1.84 21.11 16.62
C VAL A 1 -1.44 20.57 15.26
N SER A 2 -0.47 19.66 15.23
CA SER A 2 -0.11 18.86 14.07
C SER A 2 -0.34 17.38 14.37
N ALA A 3 -0.66 16.59 13.36
CA ALA A 3 -0.76 15.14 13.44
C ALA A 3 0.28 14.52 12.47
N THR A 4 1.06 13.57 12.96
CA THR A 4 1.98 12.76 12.17
C THR A 4 1.60 11.30 12.29
N PHE A 5 1.85 10.52 11.25
CA PHE A 5 1.51 9.10 11.18
C PHE A 5 2.78 8.26 11.06
N ALA A 6 2.77 7.11 11.70
CA ALA A 6 3.82 6.10 11.56
C ALA A 6 3.61 5.27 10.27
N ASP A 7 3.65 5.96 9.12
CA ASP A 7 3.40 5.37 7.80
C ASP A 7 4.28 4.14 7.52
N GLN A 8 5.52 4.13 8.06
CA GLN A 8 6.44 2.99 7.96
C GLN A 8 5.89 1.71 8.62
N GLU A 9 5.03 1.82 9.65
CA GLU A 9 4.50 0.64 10.32
C GLU A 9 3.47 -0.09 9.45
N SER A 10 2.50 0.64 8.88
CA SER A 10 1.53 0.03 7.95
C SER A 10 2.20 -0.46 6.67
N ALA A 11 3.21 0.27 6.18
CA ALA A 11 4.01 -0.13 5.03
C ALA A 11 4.83 -1.41 5.30
N TYR A 12 5.36 -1.58 6.51
CA TYR A 12 6.03 -2.81 6.93
C TYR A 12 5.08 -4.01 6.85
N LEU A 13 3.87 -3.87 7.36
CA LEU A 13 2.84 -4.92 7.28
C LEU A 13 2.47 -5.24 5.81
N ALA A 14 2.40 -4.22 4.95
CA ALA A 14 2.18 -4.40 3.52
C ALA A 14 3.33 -5.17 2.86
N GLY A 15 4.58 -4.92 3.28
CA GLY A 15 5.76 -5.67 2.85
C GLY A 15 5.71 -7.14 3.25
N VAL A 16 5.28 -7.44 4.48
CA VAL A 16 5.07 -8.82 4.97
C VAL A 16 4.01 -9.52 4.11
N ALA A 17 2.86 -8.87 3.86
CA ALA A 17 1.80 -9.41 3.01
C ALA A 17 2.29 -9.70 1.59
N ALA A 18 3.03 -8.76 0.98
CA ALA A 18 3.61 -8.92 -0.35
C ALA A 18 4.59 -10.10 -0.40
N ALA A 19 5.51 -10.19 0.54
CA ALA A 19 6.52 -11.25 0.58
C ALA A 19 5.93 -12.66 0.79
N LYS A 20 4.80 -12.76 1.48
CA LYS A 20 4.04 -14.02 1.65
C LYS A 20 3.19 -14.38 0.43
N THR A 21 2.95 -13.44 -0.48
CA THR A 21 2.04 -13.63 -1.62
C THR A 21 2.76 -13.72 -2.96
N THR A 22 3.90 -13.05 -3.11
CA THR A 22 4.65 -13.05 -4.39
C THR A 22 4.99 -14.47 -4.84
N LYS A 23 4.85 -14.71 -6.14
CA LYS A 23 5.24 -15.97 -6.81
C LYS A 23 6.52 -15.83 -7.60
N THR A 24 6.98 -14.59 -7.82
CA THR A 24 8.16 -14.30 -8.65
C THR A 24 9.37 -13.90 -7.82
N ASP A 25 9.23 -13.79 -6.49
CA ASP A 25 10.25 -13.20 -5.62
C ASP A 25 10.68 -11.79 -6.08
N HIS A 26 9.77 -11.05 -6.73
CA HIS A 26 10.02 -9.73 -7.25
C HIS A 26 8.80 -8.84 -7.05
N VAL A 27 8.96 -7.76 -6.28
CA VAL A 27 7.91 -6.80 -5.98
C VAL A 27 8.36 -5.38 -6.30
N GLY A 28 7.42 -4.46 -6.46
CA GLY A 28 7.70 -3.05 -6.77
C GLY A 28 7.16 -2.10 -5.70
N PHE A 29 7.84 -0.96 -5.55
CA PHE A 29 7.35 0.20 -4.83
C PHE A 29 7.35 1.41 -5.76
N ILE A 30 6.22 2.12 -5.85
CA ILE A 30 6.09 3.37 -6.61
C ILE A 30 5.76 4.51 -5.64
N GLY A 31 6.72 5.42 -5.45
CA GLY A 31 6.52 6.65 -4.72
C GLY A 31 6.09 7.82 -5.61
N GLY A 32 5.36 8.78 -5.06
CA GLY A 32 5.02 10.02 -5.75
C GLY A 32 6.24 10.93 -5.91
N ILE A 33 6.40 11.91 -5.03
CA ILE A 33 7.57 12.80 -4.96
C ILE A 33 8.43 12.38 -3.77
N ALA A 34 9.75 12.33 -3.96
CA ALA A 34 10.68 12.00 -2.88
C ALA A 34 10.54 12.99 -1.72
N SER A 35 10.24 12.49 -0.55
CA SER A 35 10.09 13.23 0.71
C SER A 35 10.24 12.28 1.88
N ASP A 36 10.45 12.80 3.09
CA ASP A 36 10.58 11.98 4.30
C ASP A 36 9.38 11.05 4.51
N ILE A 37 8.15 11.52 4.20
CA ILE A 37 6.93 10.73 4.33
C ILE A 37 6.96 9.56 3.33
N ILE A 38 7.24 9.81 2.05
CA ILE A 38 7.25 8.76 1.04
C ILE A 38 8.43 7.80 1.25
N THR A 39 9.55 8.29 1.74
CA THR A 39 10.68 7.45 2.16
C THR A 39 10.31 6.54 3.33
N ALA A 40 9.51 7.02 4.28
CA ALA A 40 9.02 6.18 5.39
C ALA A 40 8.17 4.99 4.87
N PHE A 41 7.26 5.22 3.91
CA PHE A 41 6.53 4.14 3.23
C PHE A 41 7.47 3.16 2.53
N GLN A 42 8.43 3.67 1.75
CA GLN A 42 9.40 2.84 1.03
C GLN A 42 10.20 1.96 1.98
N VAL A 43 10.83 2.55 3.00
CA VAL A 43 11.69 1.83 3.94
C VAL A 43 10.87 0.80 4.72
N GLY A 44 9.69 1.18 5.22
CA GLY A 44 8.79 0.25 5.91
C GLY A 44 8.47 -0.97 5.02
N PHE A 45 8.06 -0.74 3.78
CA PHE A 45 7.76 -1.82 2.84
C PHE A 45 8.97 -2.72 2.56
N GLN A 46 10.14 -2.14 2.27
CA GLN A 46 11.36 -2.91 2.01
C GLN A 46 11.78 -3.76 3.22
N GLU A 47 11.71 -3.21 4.43
CA GLU A 47 12.05 -3.95 5.64
C GLU A 47 11.01 -5.05 5.95
N GLY A 48 9.71 -4.80 5.70
CA GLY A 48 8.68 -5.83 5.80
C GLY A 48 8.92 -6.99 4.83
N VAL A 49 9.27 -6.72 3.58
CA VAL A 49 9.64 -7.75 2.59
C VAL A 49 10.85 -8.54 3.05
N LYS A 50 11.92 -7.86 3.45
CA LYS A 50 13.19 -8.49 3.88
C LYS A 50 13.02 -9.33 5.15
N SER A 51 12.14 -8.94 6.05
CA SER A 51 11.89 -9.69 7.29
C SER A 51 11.34 -11.09 7.03
N VAL A 52 10.67 -11.28 5.89
CA VAL A 52 10.11 -12.57 5.46
C VAL A 52 11.10 -13.34 4.60
N ASN A 53 11.66 -12.69 3.57
CA ASN A 53 12.64 -13.29 2.69
C ASN A 53 13.59 -12.21 2.11
N PRO A 54 14.86 -12.16 2.57
CA PRO A 54 15.82 -11.14 2.13
C PRO A 54 16.23 -11.28 0.65
N ASN A 55 15.89 -12.38 -0.01
CA ASN A 55 16.21 -12.62 -1.42
C ASN A 55 15.16 -12.04 -2.38
N ILE A 56 13.99 -11.61 -1.88
CA ILE A 56 12.99 -10.97 -2.72
C ILE A 56 13.55 -9.65 -3.24
N LYS A 57 13.51 -9.48 -4.56
CA LYS A 57 13.88 -8.23 -5.22
C LYS A 57 12.80 -7.18 -5.00
N VAL A 58 13.19 -5.98 -4.59
CA VAL A 58 12.29 -4.84 -4.46
C VAL A 58 12.74 -3.73 -5.40
N ASP A 59 12.03 -3.53 -6.50
CA ASP A 59 12.25 -2.39 -7.39
C ASP A 59 11.59 -1.13 -6.81
N VAL A 60 12.31 -0.01 -6.82
CA VAL A 60 11.84 1.28 -6.30
C VAL A 60 11.89 2.32 -7.39
N GLN A 61 10.78 3.01 -7.64
CA GLN A 61 10.68 4.11 -8.58
C GLN A 61 9.89 5.28 -7.96
N TYR A 62 10.27 6.49 -8.31
CA TYR A 62 9.56 7.71 -7.95
C TYR A 62 9.04 8.40 -9.22
N ALA A 63 7.73 8.71 -9.25
CA ALA A 63 7.10 9.33 -10.41
C ALA A 63 7.45 10.82 -10.57
N GLY A 64 7.94 11.47 -9.49
CA GLY A 64 8.18 12.92 -9.47
C GLY A 64 6.89 13.74 -9.54
N SER A 65 5.74 13.14 -9.23
CA SER A 65 4.40 13.74 -9.25
C SER A 65 3.48 13.02 -8.28
N PHE A 66 2.40 13.67 -7.83
CA PHE A 66 1.27 13.04 -7.14
C PHE A 66 -0.02 13.03 -7.97
N SER A 67 0.01 13.51 -9.23
CA SER A 67 -1.19 13.66 -10.06
C SER A 67 -1.09 13.07 -11.46
N ASP A 68 0.11 12.69 -11.91
CA ASP A 68 0.34 12.18 -13.27
C ASP A 68 0.08 10.66 -13.37
N ALA A 69 -1.17 10.28 -13.60
CA ALA A 69 -1.55 8.87 -13.76
C ALA A 69 -0.85 8.20 -14.97
N GLY A 70 -0.50 8.95 -16.02
CA GLY A 70 0.23 8.42 -17.17
C GLY A 70 1.61 7.91 -16.80
N LYS A 71 2.35 8.64 -15.95
CA LYS A 71 3.62 8.17 -15.39
C LYS A 71 3.42 6.92 -14.52
N GLY A 72 2.38 6.90 -13.68
CA GLY A 72 2.06 5.73 -12.86
C GLY A 72 1.87 4.49 -13.70
N LYS A 73 1.08 4.58 -14.77
CA LYS A 73 0.87 3.50 -15.74
C LYS A 73 2.17 3.04 -16.39
N THR A 74 3.00 3.97 -16.86
CA THR A 74 4.27 3.64 -17.54
C THR A 74 5.25 2.93 -16.60
N ILE A 75 5.38 3.40 -15.34
CA ILE A 75 6.28 2.79 -14.35
C ILE A 75 5.76 1.39 -13.99
N ALA A 76 4.45 1.24 -13.75
CA ALA A 76 3.86 -0.05 -13.41
C ALA A 76 4.05 -1.06 -14.56
N SER A 77 3.83 -0.64 -15.81
CA SER A 77 4.06 -1.49 -16.99
C SER A 77 5.50 -1.99 -17.08
N ALA A 78 6.48 -1.11 -16.82
CA ALA A 78 7.89 -1.49 -16.81
C ALA A 78 8.21 -2.48 -15.68
N MET A 79 7.69 -2.27 -14.46
CA MET A 79 7.91 -3.17 -13.32
C MET A 79 7.28 -4.55 -13.55
N TYR A 80 6.02 -4.63 -14.00
CA TYR A 80 5.35 -5.90 -14.30
C TYR A 80 6.05 -6.64 -15.45
N SER A 81 6.46 -5.92 -16.52
CA SER A 81 7.24 -6.51 -17.60
C SER A 81 8.63 -6.98 -17.14
N GLY A 82 9.19 -6.35 -16.12
CA GLY A 82 10.44 -6.72 -15.48
C GLY A 82 10.32 -7.92 -14.53
N GLY A 83 9.11 -8.46 -14.33
CA GLY A 83 8.85 -9.67 -13.54
C GLY A 83 8.29 -9.41 -12.15
N ALA A 84 8.05 -8.17 -11.74
CA ALA A 84 7.31 -7.90 -10.51
C ALA A 84 5.87 -8.41 -10.64
N ASP A 85 5.34 -9.05 -9.61
CA ASP A 85 3.95 -9.51 -9.58
C ASP A 85 3.08 -8.75 -8.57
N ILE A 86 3.70 -7.94 -7.71
CA ILE A 86 3.03 -7.09 -6.72
C ILE A 86 3.64 -5.70 -6.76
N ILE A 87 2.82 -4.65 -6.86
CA ILE A 87 3.27 -3.26 -6.74
C ILE A 87 2.54 -2.58 -5.59
N TYR A 88 3.31 -2.03 -4.65
CA TYR A 88 2.81 -1.10 -3.65
C TYR A 88 2.99 0.34 -4.14
N GLN A 89 1.93 1.13 -4.12
CA GLN A 89 2.00 2.53 -4.52
C GLN A 89 1.72 3.48 -3.34
N ALA A 90 2.58 4.47 -3.14
CA ALA A 90 2.40 5.58 -2.23
C ALA A 90 2.55 6.89 -3.02
N ALA A 91 1.61 7.15 -3.94
CA ALA A 91 1.80 8.10 -5.03
C ALA A 91 0.57 8.95 -5.38
N GLY A 92 -0.47 8.96 -4.53
CA GLY A 92 -1.68 9.75 -4.76
C GLY A 92 -2.35 9.43 -6.11
N GLY A 93 -2.67 10.45 -6.92
CA GLY A 93 -3.30 10.27 -8.24
C GLY A 93 -2.45 9.52 -9.27
N VAL A 94 -1.13 9.46 -9.11
CA VAL A 94 -0.25 8.56 -9.90
C VAL A 94 -0.67 7.10 -9.70
N GLY A 95 -1.11 6.73 -8.49
CA GLY A 95 -1.59 5.40 -8.16
C GLY A 95 -2.74 4.92 -9.06
N THR A 96 -3.62 5.81 -9.53
CA THR A 96 -4.70 5.42 -10.45
C THR A 96 -4.16 4.86 -11.77
N GLY A 97 -2.97 5.30 -12.20
CA GLY A 97 -2.26 4.74 -13.35
C GLY A 97 -1.76 3.32 -13.08
N VAL A 98 -1.28 3.04 -11.87
CA VAL A 98 -0.86 1.69 -11.44
C VAL A 98 -2.05 0.73 -11.46
N PHE A 99 -3.19 1.13 -10.89
CA PHE A 99 -4.44 0.35 -10.93
C PHE A 99 -4.91 0.10 -12.37
N THR A 100 -4.84 1.12 -13.24
CA THR A 100 -5.21 0.99 -14.64
C THR A 100 -4.34 -0.05 -15.35
N GLU A 101 -3.02 -0.03 -15.16
CA GLU A 101 -2.11 -1.01 -15.77
C GLU A 101 -2.35 -2.42 -15.25
N ALA A 102 -2.50 -2.56 -13.94
CA ALA A 102 -2.79 -3.86 -13.33
C ALA A 102 -4.09 -4.46 -13.89
N ARG A 103 -5.15 -3.66 -14.04
CA ARG A 103 -6.41 -4.10 -14.64
C ARG A 103 -6.22 -4.59 -16.07
N VAL A 104 -5.59 -3.78 -16.93
CA VAL A 104 -5.35 -4.14 -18.34
C VAL A 104 -4.57 -5.45 -18.46
N LEU A 105 -3.53 -5.63 -17.64
CA LEU A 105 -2.77 -6.87 -17.63
C LEU A 105 -3.60 -8.06 -17.15
N ASN A 106 -4.36 -7.91 -16.09
CA ASN A 106 -5.15 -8.98 -15.49
C ASN A 106 -6.29 -9.44 -16.38
N GLU A 107 -6.88 -8.55 -17.19
CA GLU A 107 -7.87 -8.89 -18.22
C GLU A 107 -7.30 -9.79 -19.33
N THR A 108 -5.98 -9.80 -19.52
CA THR A 108 -5.28 -10.67 -20.48
C THR A 108 -4.73 -11.96 -19.88
N LYS A 109 -4.78 -12.12 -18.55
CA LYS A 109 -4.25 -13.26 -17.80
C LYS A 109 -5.37 -14.14 -17.25
N ASN A 110 -5.06 -15.40 -16.98
CA ASN A 110 -5.95 -16.22 -16.15
C ASN A 110 -5.94 -15.70 -14.71
N GLU A 111 -7.03 -15.93 -14.00
CA GLU A 111 -7.18 -15.45 -12.63
C GLU A 111 -6.02 -15.87 -11.71
N ALA A 112 -5.53 -17.10 -11.87
CA ALA A 112 -4.43 -17.64 -11.09
C ALA A 112 -3.08 -16.95 -11.33
N ASP A 113 -2.92 -16.24 -12.45
CA ASP A 113 -1.68 -15.58 -12.89
C ASP A 113 -1.76 -14.06 -12.72
N LYS A 114 -2.76 -13.56 -12.00
CA LYS A 114 -2.98 -12.13 -11.81
C LYS A 114 -1.81 -11.46 -11.11
N VAL A 115 -1.57 -10.21 -11.49
CA VAL A 115 -0.69 -9.29 -10.76
C VAL A 115 -1.49 -8.51 -9.73
N TRP A 116 -0.81 -8.03 -8.70
CA TRP A 116 -1.44 -7.40 -7.55
C TRP A 116 -1.02 -5.94 -7.38
N VAL A 117 -1.91 -5.17 -6.74
CA VAL A 117 -1.62 -3.81 -6.26
C VAL A 117 -1.87 -3.76 -4.75
N ILE A 118 -1.04 -3.01 -4.03
CA ILE A 118 -1.30 -2.61 -2.65
C ILE A 118 -1.67 -1.13 -2.66
N GLY A 119 -2.82 -0.81 -2.06
CA GLY A 119 -3.37 0.52 -1.96
C GLY A 119 -2.77 1.35 -0.83
N VAL A 120 -3.09 2.65 -0.79
CA VAL A 120 -2.58 3.62 0.19
C VAL A 120 -3.64 4.59 0.69
N ASP A 121 -3.45 5.09 1.90
CA ASP A 121 -4.24 6.08 2.64
C ASP A 121 -5.65 5.61 3.04
N ARG A 122 -6.36 4.93 2.17
CA ARG A 122 -7.70 4.37 2.37
C ARG A 122 -7.81 2.98 1.79
N ASP A 123 -8.86 2.28 2.16
CA ASP A 123 -9.18 1.00 1.52
C ASP A 123 -9.55 1.24 0.04
N GLN A 124 -8.77 0.63 -0.85
CA GLN A 124 -8.92 0.73 -2.30
C GLN A 124 -9.43 -0.58 -2.93
N GLU A 125 -9.98 -1.50 -2.16
CA GLU A 125 -10.45 -2.80 -2.66
C GLU A 125 -11.41 -2.63 -3.85
N SER A 126 -12.37 -1.72 -3.75
CA SER A 126 -13.37 -1.47 -4.81
C SER A 126 -12.78 -1.00 -6.15
N GLU A 127 -11.52 -0.59 -6.17
CA GLU A 127 -10.84 -0.17 -7.39
C GLU A 127 -10.17 -1.33 -8.13
N GLY A 128 -10.13 -2.53 -7.53
CA GLY A 128 -9.42 -3.70 -8.05
C GLY A 128 -10.25 -4.71 -8.82
N ASP A 129 -11.56 -4.50 -8.96
CA ASP A 129 -12.43 -5.46 -9.64
C ASP A 129 -12.11 -5.57 -11.14
N PHE A 130 -12.02 -6.80 -11.63
CA PHE A 130 -11.76 -7.09 -13.04
C PHE A 130 -12.35 -8.44 -13.43
N LYS A 131 -12.43 -8.68 -14.75
CA LYS A 131 -12.77 -9.97 -15.33
C LYS A 131 -11.55 -10.55 -16.01
N SER A 132 -11.10 -11.73 -15.58
CA SER A 132 -9.93 -12.39 -16.14
C SER A 132 -10.19 -12.99 -17.52
N LYS A 133 -9.10 -13.32 -18.24
CA LYS A 133 -9.17 -13.98 -19.56
C LYS A 133 -9.97 -15.28 -19.54
N ASP A 134 -9.91 -16.05 -18.46
CA ASP A 134 -10.69 -17.28 -18.24
C ASP A 134 -12.12 -17.04 -17.76
N GLY A 135 -12.57 -15.76 -17.77
CA GLY A 135 -13.96 -15.35 -17.54
C GLY A 135 -14.37 -15.24 -16.07
N LYS A 136 -13.44 -15.34 -15.14
CA LYS A 136 -13.73 -15.22 -13.69
C LYS A 136 -13.75 -13.74 -13.28
N GLU A 137 -14.75 -13.38 -12.50
CA GLU A 137 -14.76 -12.13 -11.74
C GLU A 137 -13.78 -12.25 -10.57
N SER A 138 -12.89 -11.29 -10.41
CA SER A 138 -11.86 -11.29 -9.37
C SER A 138 -11.46 -9.86 -8.99
N ASN A 139 -10.61 -9.75 -7.97
CA ASN A 139 -10.07 -8.47 -7.52
C ASN A 139 -8.55 -8.58 -7.36
N PHE A 140 -7.82 -7.53 -7.73
CA PHE A 140 -6.36 -7.50 -7.69
C PHE A 140 -5.78 -6.61 -6.58
N VAL A 141 -6.59 -6.08 -5.67
CA VAL A 141 -6.06 -5.35 -4.50
C VAL A 141 -5.69 -6.35 -3.42
N LEU A 142 -4.40 -6.54 -3.19
CA LEU A 142 -3.91 -7.48 -2.19
C LEU A 142 -4.23 -7.01 -0.78
N ALA A 143 -3.93 -5.75 -0.49
CA ALA A 143 -4.10 -5.07 0.78
C ALA A 143 -4.14 -3.56 0.55
N SER A 144 -4.50 -2.77 1.57
CA SER A 144 -4.40 -1.31 1.52
C SER A 144 -3.85 -0.78 2.84
N THR A 145 -2.79 0.04 2.81
CA THR A 145 -2.33 0.75 4.00
C THR A 145 -3.29 1.89 4.30
N LEU A 146 -3.71 1.98 5.56
CA LEU A 146 -4.71 2.95 6.01
C LEU A 146 -4.06 4.05 6.84
N LYS A 147 -4.48 5.27 6.57
CA LYS A 147 -4.20 6.44 7.40
C LYS A 147 -5.52 6.90 8.03
N GLU A 148 -5.66 6.62 9.32
CA GLU A 148 -6.92 6.77 10.07
C GLU A 148 -7.16 8.24 10.48
N VAL A 149 -7.25 9.13 9.50
CA VAL A 149 -7.47 10.57 9.71
C VAL A 149 -8.75 10.85 10.51
N GLY A 150 -9.79 10.02 10.33
CA GLY A 150 -11.02 10.12 11.09
C GLY A 150 -10.82 9.96 12.61
N ASN A 151 -9.91 9.05 13.01
CA ASN A 151 -9.56 8.85 14.43
C ASN A 151 -8.85 10.08 14.99
N VAL A 152 -7.98 10.72 14.22
CA VAL A 152 -7.30 11.96 14.59
C VAL A 152 -8.31 13.10 14.83
N VAL A 153 -9.23 13.29 13.90
CA VAL A 153 -10.28 14.31 14.02
C VAL A 153 -11.12 14.07 15.27
N LYS A 154 -11.51 12.83 15.51
CA LYS A 154 -12.29 12.43 16.70
C LYS A 154 -11.53 12.69 18.00
N ASP A 155 -10.25 12.31 18.06
CA ASP A 155 -9.39 12.51 19.22
C ASP A 155 -9.22 14.00 19.56
N VAL A 156 -8.84 14.82 18.59
CA VAL A 156 -8.66 16.26 18.78
C VAL A 156 -9.97 16.95 19.15
N SER A 157 -11.10 16.55 18.53
CA SER A 157 -12.43 17.08 18.87
C SER A 157 -12.82 16.75 20.30
N ASN A 158 -12.60 15.54 20.77
CA ASN A 158 -12.89 15.13 22.14
C ASN A 158 -12.02 15.91 23.14
N LYS A 159 -10.72 16.01 22.88
CA LYS A 159 -9.80 16.82 23.70
C LYS A 159 -10.26 18.27 23.79
N THR A 160 -10.72 18.84 22.67
CA THR A 160 -11.23 20.21 22.64
C THR A 160 -12.49 20.37 23.48
N LYS A 161 -13.44 19.43 23.36
CA LYS A 161 -14.67 19.40 24.17
C LYS A 161 -14.36 19.32 25.67
N ASP A 162 -13.32 18.60 26.05
CA ASP A 162 -12.88 18.44 27.44
C ASP A 162 -11.98 19.60 27.93
N ASN A 163 -11.91 20.70 27.19
CA ASN A 163 -11.03 21.85 27.45
C ASN A 163 -9.53 21.50 27.51
N LYS A 164 -9.11 20.44 26.78
CA LYS A 164 -7.75 19.95 26.68
C LYS A 164 -7.21 20.03 25.25
N PHE A 165 -7.56 21.10 24.52
CA PHE A 165 -7.08 21.28 23.14
C PHE A 165 -5.53 21.28 23.11
N PRO A 166 -4.88 20.41 22.33
CA PRO A 166 -3.42 20.24 22.28
C PRO A 166 -2.74 21.31 21.41
N GLY A 167 -2.95 22.59 21.75
CA GLY A 167 -2.39 23.71 21.01
C GLY A 167 -0.86 23.69 21.03
N GLY A 168 -0.23 23.79 19.87
CA GLY A 168 1.23 23.77 19.73
C GLY A 168 1.88 22.38 19.77
N GLU A 169 1.12 21.31 20.03
CA GLU A 169 1.63 19.94 20.10
C GLU A 169 1.70 19.27 18.73
N ILE A 170 2.62 18.29 18.60
CA ILE A 170 2.69 17.35 17.49
C ILE A 170 2.24 15.99 18.04
N LEU A 171 1.05 15.57 17.63
CA LEU A 171 0.48 14.28 18.01
C LEU A 171 0.97 13.19 17.05
N LYS A 172 1.42 12.07 17.59
CA LYS A 172 1.88 10.92 16.81
C LYS A 172 0.83 9.82 16.81
N TYR A 173 0.51 9.31 15.63
CA TYR A 173 -0.46 8.25 15.41
C TYR A 173 0.23 7.05 14.75
N ASP A 174 0.11 5.89 15.37
CA ASP A 174 0.78 4.64 15.02
C ASP A 174 -0.20 3.45 15.05
N LEU A 175 0.29 2.22 14.90
CA LEU A 175 -0.52 1.00 15.03
C LEU A 175 -1.15 0.88 16.42
N LYS A 176 -0.44 1.26 17.49
CA LYS A 176 -0.90 1.07 18.88
C LYS A 176 -2.09 1.94 19.22
N ASN A 177 -2.16 3.15 18.66
CA ASN A 177 -3.28 4.08 18.89
C ASN A 177 -4.25 4.15 17.72
N SER A 178 -4.21 3.16 16.81
CA SER A 178 -5.09 3.06 15.66
C SER A 178 -5.01 4.27 14.72
N GLY A 179 -3.80 4.83 14.57
CA GLY A 179 -3.54 5.92 13.65
C GLY A 179 -3.24 5.45 12.24
N VAL A 180 -2.64 4.26 12.12
CA VAL A 180 -2.40 3.56 10.86
C VAL A 180 -2.85 2.10 10.98
N ALA A 181 -3.14 1.47 9.85
CA ALA A 181 -3.54 0.06 9.79
C ALA A 181 -3.23 -0.55 8.41
N LEU A 182 -3.46 -1.85 8.27
CA LEU A 182 -3.51 -2.54 6.98
C LEU A 182 -4.89 -3.17 6.82
N ALA A 183 -5.61 -2.83 5.75
CA ALA A 183 -6.82 -3.54 5.33
C ALA A 183 -6.41 -4.86 4.67
N ARG A 184 -7.10 -5.94 5.03
CA ARG A 184 -6.74 -7.29 4.57
C ARG A 184 -7.00 -7.49 3.09
N ASN A 185 -8.09 -6.92 2.56
CA ASN A 185 -8.61 -7.12 1.20
C ASN A 185 -8.52 -8.60 0.75
N ASN A 186 -7.69 -8.91 -0.25
CA ASN A 186 -7.57 -10.27 -0.80
C ASN A 186 -6.31 -11.02 -0.30
N THR A 187 -5.70 -10.57 0.80
CA THR A 187 -4.59 -11.31 1.44
C THR A 187 -5.07 -12.67 1.94
N SER A 188 -4.39 -13.75 1.60
CA SER A 188 -4.71 -15.10 2.04
C SER A 188 -4.66 -15.26 3.57
N ASP A 189 -5.32 -16.27 4.12
CA ASP A 189 -5.29 -16.53 5.57
C ASP A 189 -3.88 -16.77 6.09
N GLU A 190 -3.04 -17.48 5.31
CA GLU A 190 -1.65 -17.75 5.67
C GLU A 190 -0.82 -16.46 5.71
N ALA A 191 -0.91 -15.63 4.67
CA ALA A 191 -0.21 -14.35 4.61
C ALA A 191 -0.71 -13.39 5.69
N TRP A 192 -2.03 -13.36 5.93
CA TRP A 192 -2.62 -12.52 6.97
C TRP A 192 -2.17 -12.91 8.38
N LYS A 193 -2.04 -14.21 8.66
CA LYS A 193 -1.49 -14.68 9.94
C LYS A 193 -0.06 -14.17 10.17
N ALA A 194 0.76 -14.11 9.12
CA ALA A 194 2.10 -13.52 9.23
C ALA A 194 2.04 -12.01 9.50
N VAL A 195 1.12 -11.28 8.87
CA VAL A 195 0.86 -9.85 9.13
C VAL A 195 0.46 -9.63 10.59
N GLU A 196 -0.48 -10.43 11.12
CA GLU A 196 -0.91 -10.30 12.53
C GLU A 196 0.23 -10.60 13.52
N THR A 197 1.14 -11.51 13.17
CA THR A 197 2.30 -11.82 14.01
C THR A 197 3.35 -10.69 13.97
N ALA A 198 3.36 -9.90 12.92
CA ALA A 198 4.31 -8.80 12.69
C ALA A 198 3.85 -7.46 13.30
N LYS A 199 2.60 -7.36 13.77
CA LYS A 199 2.06 -6.21 14.51
C LYS A 199 2.66 -6.10 15.90
#